data_03e4c2b2aee0846926bdffe2c3fec95e
#
_entry.id   03e4c2b2aee0846926bdffe2c3fec95e
#
_cell.length_a   1.000
_cell.length_b   1.000
_cell.length_c   1.000
_cell.angle_alpha   90.00
_cell.angle_beta   90.00
_cell.angle_gamma   90.00
#
_symmetry.space_group_name_H-M   'P 1'
#
loop_
_entity.id
_entity.type
_entity.pdbx_description
1 polymer ?
#
loop_
_entity_poly.entity_id
_entity_poly.type
_entity_poly.pdbx_seq_one_letter_code
_entity_poly.pdbx_strand_id
1 'polypeptide(L)'
;MPLDWNALLGQMNAMQRLTHFAARWGFIKEEQLRVQLLSVRRKAYEAELGTQAGNVGCAGRAGRLTNDSITGLLNEASNRDAQSISNTFNYFLAVEILRAGETNPRGGPLYYARTISAWAPTYWQWKYPQITQVAELTARAMAQQDFYRINGAALGSAKLEPQSAVCPVCLGWIARGAVPLRVALSNPGNFHPNCPHIWQITAKHVAKEDCPLLWMGS
;
A
#
# COMPACT_ATOMS: atom_id res chain seq x y z
N MET A 1 -23.28 0.52 -34.03
CA MET A 1 -23.25 2.00 -34.05
C MET A 1 -21.80 2.42 -34.00
N PRO A 2 -21.29 3.23 -34.95
CA PRO A 2 -19.94 3.78 -34.82
C PRO A 2 -19.90 4.75 -33.64
N LEU A 3 -18.84 4.66 -32.81
CA LEU A 3 -18.59 5.57 -31.69
C LEU A 3 -18.40 7.00 -32.25
N ASP A 4 -19.19 7.94 -31.76
CA ASP A 4 -19.01 9.34 -32.10
C ASP A 4 -17.87 9.91 -31.23
N TRP A 5 -16.67 9.93 -31.82
CA TRP A 5 -15.46 10.41 -31.15
C TRP A 5 -15.53 11.89 -30.77
N ASN A 6 -16.26 12.73 -31.51
CA ASN A 6 -16.40 14.15 -31.19
C ASN A 6 -17.29 14.37 -29.97
N ALA A 7 -18.37 13.58 -29.85
CA ALA A 7 -19.20 13.59 -28.64
C ALA A 7 -18.41 13.06 -27.42
N LEU A 8 -17.59 12.00 -27.60
CA LEU A 8 -16.73 11.45 -26.55
C LEU A 8 -15.65 12.45 -26.12
N LEU A 9 -14.96 13.11 -27.06
CA LEU A 9 -13.96 14.14 -26.77
C LEU A 9 -14.59 15.38 -26.11
N GLY A 10 -15.80 15.79 -26.49
CA GLY A 10 -16.56 16.84 -25.84
C GLY A 10 -16.93 16.48 -24.39
N GLN A 11 -17.32 15.23 -24.16
CA GLN A 11 -17.59 14.70 -22.82
C GLN A 11 -16.30 14.58 -21.98
N MET A 12 -15.19 14.14 -22.57
CA MET A 12 -13.88 14.09 -21.89
C MET A 12 -13.39 15.49 -21.45
N ASN A 13 -13.55 16.50 -22.28
CA ASN A 13 -13.20 17.87 -21.91
C ASN A 13 -14.08 18.41 -20.76
N ALA A 14 -15.37 18.09 -20.74
CA ALA A 14 -16.25 18.39 -19.62
C ALA A 14 -15.87 17.60 -18.35
N MET A 15 -15.49 16.33 -18.50
CA MET A 15 -15.02 15.47 -17.42
C MET A 15 -13.67 15.94 -16.84
N GLN A 16 -12.72 16.34 -17.68
CA GLN A 16 -11.45 16.91 -17.22
C GLN A 16 -11.69 18.19 -16.41
N ARG A 17 -12.60 19.04 -16.82
CA ARG A 17 -13.00 20.24 -16.05
C ARG A 17 -13.67 19.88 -14.73
N LEU A 18 -14.55 18.87 -14.71
CA LEU A 18 -15.21 18.41 -13.49
C LEU A 18 -14.24 17.69 -12.56
N THR A 19 -13.26 16.96 -13.10
CA THR A 19 -12.21 16.31 -12.33
C THR A 19 -11.28 17.34 -11.68
N HIS A 20 -10.92 18.36 -12.44
CA HIS A 20 -10.13 19.49 -11.94
C HIS A 20 -10.91 20.28 -10.87
N PHE A 21 -12.22 20.43 -11.06
CA PHE A 21 -13.11 21.06 -10.10
C PHE A 21 -13.29 20.21 -8.83
N ALA A 22 -13.44 18.90 -8.95
CA ALA A 22 -13.53 17.98 -7.82
C ALA A 22 -12.23 17.94 -7.02
N ALA A 23 -11.07 17.93 -7.68
CA ALA A 23 -9.76 18.06 -7.04
C ALA A 23 -9.61 19.38 -6.29
N ARG A 24 -10.11 20.48 -6.87
CA ARG A 24 -10.08 21.81 -6.27
C ARG A 24 -11.04 21.95 -5.07
N TRP A 25 -12.12 21.16 -5.04
CA TRP A 25 -13.09 21.12 -3.92
C TRP A 25 -12.65 20.20 -2.78
N GLY A 26 -11.49 19.58 -2.87
CA GLY A 26 -10.89 18.84 -1.78
C GLY A 26 -11.37 17.41 -1.62
N PHE A 27 -11.99 16.81 -2.65
CA PHE A 27 -12.33 15.38 -2.65
C PHE A 27 -11.07 14.49 -2.67
N ILE A 28 -9.96 15.01 -3.21
CA ILE A 28 -8.65 14.36 -3.14
C ILE A 28 -7.62 15.42 -2.78
N LYS A 29 -7.06 15.31 -1.61
CA LYS A 29 -5.82 15.99 -1.25
C LYS A 29 -4.70 14.97 -1.38
N GLU A 30 -4.12 14.85 -2.58
CA GLU A 30 -3.02 13.93 -2.87
C GLU A 30 -1.90 14.04 -1.83
N GLU A 31 -1.54 15.27 -1.47
CA GLU A 31 -0.54 15.53 -0.44
C GLU A 31 -0.98 15.01 0.94
N GLN A 32 -2.24 15.18 1.32
CA GLN A 32 -2.75 14.64 2.57
C GLN A 32 -2.74 13.11 2.57
N LEU A 33 -3.11 12.48 1.46
CA LEU A 33 -3.05 11.03 1.30
C LEU A 33 -1.60 10.54 1.37
N ARG A 34 -0.66 11.22 0.71
CA ARG A 34 0.78 10.93 0.79
C ARG A 34 1.28 10.95 2.23
N VAL A 35 0.97 12.01 2.98
CA VAL A 35 1.37 12.14 4.39
C VAL A 35 0.79 11.03 5.26
N GLN A 36 -0.47 10.67 5.05
CA GLN A 36 -1.12 9.57 5.77
C GLN A 36 -0.47 8.22 5.45
N LEU A 37 -0.22 7.92 4.18
CA LEU A 37 0.43 6.69 3.75
C LEU A 37 1.86 6.61 4.29
N LEU A 38 2.61 7.71 4.28
CA LEU A 38 3.95 7.77 4.87
C LEU A 38 3.91 7.47 6.37
N SER A 39 2.95 8.03 7.09
CA SER A 39 2.77 7.77 8.52
C SER A 39 2.47 6.30 8.80
N VAL A 40 1.57 5.68 8.02
CA VAL A 40 1.24 4.26 8.12
C VAL A 40 2.48 3.41 7.86
N ARG A 41 3.21 3.69 6.78
CA ARG A 41 4.42 2.93 6.41
C ARG A 41 5.51 3.03 7.47
N ARG A 42 5.78 4.23 7.99
CA ARG A 42 6.79 4.42 9.04
C ARG A 42 6.47 3.59 10.28
N LYS A 43 5.25 3.69 10.78
CA LYS A 43 4.79 2.93 11.94
C LYS A 43 4.90 1.42 11.73
N ALA A 44 4.48 0.93 10.56
CA ALA A 44 4.51 -0.48 10.22
C ALA A 44 5.97 -0.99 10.09
N TYR A 45 6.84 -0.21 9.46
CA TYR A 45 8.25 -0.53 9.29
C TYR A 45 8.96 -0.61 10.65
N GLU A 46 8.80 0.39 11.50
CA GLU A 46 9.40 0.43 12.86
C GLU A 46 8.89 -0.70 13.75
N ALA A 47 7.58 -0.96 13.72
CA ALA A 47 6.98 -2.05 14.49
C ALA A 47 7.51 -3.41 14.04
N GLU A 48 7.69 -3.61 12.74
CA GLU A 48 8.22 -4.85 12.18
C GLU A 48 9.70 -5.05 12.54
N LEU A 49 10.52 -4.01 12.50
CA LEU A 49 11.91 -4.09 12.98
C LEU A 49 11.96 -4.54 14.45
N GLY A 50 11.08 -4.00 15.31
CA GLY A 50 10.96 -4.44 16.70
C GLY A 50 10.55 -5.90 16.83
N THR A 51 9.63 -6.36 15.98
CA THR A 51 9.21 -7.77 15.90
C THR A 51 10.37 -8.67 15.52
N GLN A 52 11.13 -8.31 14.50
CA GLN A 52 12.26 -9.11 14.03
C GLN A 52 13.40 -9.14 15.06
N ALA A 53 13.64 -8.03 15.75
CA ALA A 53 14.57 -8.02 16.89
C ALA A 53 14.13 -8.97 18.00
N GLY A 54 12.84 -9.00 18.32
CA GLY A 54 12.26 -9.97 19.26
C GLY A 54 12.46 -11.42 18.80
N ASN A 55 12.25 -11.70 17.51
CA ASN A 55 12.42 -13.02 16.92
C ASN A 55 13.86 -13.56 17.04
N VAL A 56 14.86 -12.69 17.03
CA VAL A 56 16.27 -13.08 17.25
C VAL A 56 16.69 -13.03 18.73
N GLY A 57 15.77 -12.79 19.66
CA GLY A 57 16.04 -12.77 21.09
C GLY A 57 16.47 -11.41 21.64
N CYS A 58 16.41 -10.34 20.84
CA CYS A 58 16.82 -8.98 21.21
C CYS A 58 15.61 -8.06 21.47
N ALA A 59 14.57 -8.56 22.11
CA ALA A 59 13.36 -7.79 22.43
C ALA A 59 13.69 -6.52 23.26
N GLY A 60 12.90 -5.47 23.06
CA GLY A 60 13.06 -4.17 23.73
C GLY A 60 13.93 -3.16 23.00
N ARG A 61 14.52 -3.52 21.86
CA ARG A 61 15.15 -2.59 20.93
C ARG A 61 14.15 -2.24 19.84
N ALA A 62 13.41 -1.16 20.03
CA ALA A 62 12.63 -0.55 18.95
C ALA A 62 13.57 0.31 18.12
N GLY A 63 13.81 -0.08 16.88
CA GLY A 63 14.50 0.79 15.92
C GLY A 63 13.65 2.01 15.66
N ARG A 64 14.26 3.20 15.72
CA ARG A 64 13.66 4.40 15.15
C ARG A 64 14.16 4.55 13.72
N LEU A 65 13.28 4.95 12.81
CA LEU A 65 13.67 5.37 11.47
C LEU A 65 14.49 6.67 11.58
N THR A 66 15.80 6.52 11.63
CA THR A 66 16.75 7.64 11.62
C THR A 66 17.55 7.69 10.31
N ASN A 67 17.43 6.63 9.47
CA ASN A 67 18.13 6.56 8.20
C ASN A 67 17.37 7.33 7.11
N ASP A 68 17.96 8.41 6.60
CA ASP A 68 17.39 9.26 5.56
C ASP A 68 17.10 8.48 4.27
N SER A 69 17.90 7.47 3.93
CA SER A 69 17.68 6.63 2.75
C SER A 69 16.38 5.84 2.84
N ILE A 70 16.12 5.20 3.99
CA ILE A 70 14.87 4.44 4.21
C ILE A 70 13.68 5.38 4.27
N THR A 71 13.83 6.53 4.95
CA THR A 71 12.82 7.58 4.97
C THR A 71 12.50 8.06 3.55
N GLY A 72 13.52 8.25 2.72
CA GLY A 72 13.40 8.61 1.31
C GLY A 72 12.62 7.57 0.51
N LEU A 73 12.96 6.28 0.65
CA LEU A 73 12.27 5.17 -0.03
C LEU A 73 10.79 5.07 0.38
N LEU A 74 10.48 5.18 1.67
CA LEU A 74 9.08 5.15 2.15
C LEU A 74 8.29 6.36 1.66
N ASN A 75 8.93 7.54 1.60
CA ASN A 75 8.31 8.75 1.07
C ASN A 75 8.04 8.63 -0.43
N GLU A 76 9.00 8.13 -1.22
CA GLU A 76 8.83 7.89 -2.65
C GLU A 76 7.72 6.89 -2.93
N ALA A 77 7.67 5.77 -2.20
CA ALA A 77 6.60 4.79 -2.31
C ALA A 77 5.23 5.42 -1.97
N SER A 78 5.17 6.26 -0.94
CA SER A 78 3.94 6.94 -0.55
C SER A 78 3.48 7.96 -1.59
N ASN A 79 4.42 8.65 -2.23
CA ASN A 79 4.15 9.59 -3.32
C ASN A 79 3.58 8.88 -4.56
N ARG A 80 4.24 7.80 -5.00
CA ARG A 80 3.77 6.98 -6.14
C ARG A 80 2.36 6.43 -5.91
N ASP A 81 2.10 5.92 -4.71
CA ASP A 81 0.79 5.37 -4.38
C ASP A 81 -0.28 6.45 -4.28
N ALA A 82 0.01 7.60 -3.66
CA ALA A 82 -0.92 8.71 -3.61
C ALA A 82 -1.31 9.18 -5.02
N GLN A 83 -0.35 9.30 -5.92
CA GLN A 83 -0.58 9.66 -7.32
C GLN A 83 -1.40 8.60 -8.06
N SER A 84 -1.06 7.31 -7.91
CA SER A 84 -1.80 6.20 -8.52
C SER A 84 -3.24 6.13 -8.04
N ILE A 85 -3.45 6.35 -6.73
CA ILE A 85 -4.78 6.35 -6.12
C ILE A 85 -5.59 7.55 -6.61
N SER A 86 -4.99 8.72 -6.70
CA SER A 86 -5.63 9.91 -7.26
C SER A 86 -6.07 9.70 -8.70
N ASN A 87 -5.23 9.10 -9.54
CA ASN A 87 -5.56 8.77 -10.91
C ASN A 87 -6.71 7.75 -10.99
N THR A 88 -6.68 6.73 -10.14
CA THR A 88 -7.73 5.70 -10.08
C THR A 88 -9.06 6.31 -9.62
N PHE A 89 -9.05 7.17 -8.62
CA PHE A 89 -10.25 7.89 -8.18
C PHE A 89 -10.82 8.76 -9.30
N ASN A 90 -9.96 9.51 -10.00
CA ASN A 90 -10.38 10.35 -11.14
C ASN A 90 -11.04 9.52 -12.25
N TYR A 91 -10.53 8.30 -12.51
CA TYR A 91 -11.16 7.40 -13.47
C TYR A 91 -12.56 6.99 -13.02
N PHE A 92 -12.74 6.54 -11.77
CA PHE A 92 -14.04 6.15 -11.25
C PHE A 92 -15.00 7.34 -11.14
N LEU A 93 -14.49 8.51 -10.78
CA LEU A 93 -15.28 9.75 -10.80
C LEU A 93 -15.83 10.05 -12.20
N ALA A 94 -15.01 9.88 -13.23
CA ALA A 94 -15.43 10.04 -14.62
C ALA A 94 -16.55 9.06 -14.99
N VAL A 95 -16.43 7.80 -14.58
CA VAL A 95 -17.46 6.78 -14.80
C VAL A 95 -18.78 7.15 -14.10
N GLU A 96 -18.72 7.63 -12.87
CA GLU A 96 -19.93 8.05 -12.14
C GLU A 96 -20.60 9.29 -12.75
N ILE A 97 -19.82 10.22 -13.28
CA ILE A 97 -20.34 11.37 -14.01
C ILE A 97 -21.07 10.94 -15.30
N LEU A 98 -20.49 10.00 -16.05
CA LEU A 98 -21.13 9.44 -17.23
C LEU A 98 -22.45 8.77 -16.90
N ARG A 99 -22.46 7.92 -15.86
CA ARG A 99 -23.66 7.23 -15.37
C ARG A 99 -24.75 8.23 -14.93
N ALA A 100 -24.35 9.30 -14.23
CA ALA A 100 -25.26 10.36 -13.85
C ALA A 100 -25.85 11.07 -15.09
N GLY A 101 -25.05 11.29 -16.13
CA GLY A 101 -25.49 11.86 -17.40
C GLY A 101 -26.47 10.99 -18.15
N GLU A 102 -26.26 9.67 -18.16
CA GLU A 102 -27.20 8.70 -18.74
C GLU A 102 -28.53 8.68 -17.97
N THR A 103 -28.48 8.77 -16.64
CA THR A 103 -29.68 8.79 -15.78
C THR A 103 -30.47 10.08 -15.91
N ASN A 104 -29.81 11.22 -16.07
CA ASN A 104 -30.44 12.52 -16.24
C ASN A 104 -29.70 13.37 -17.30
N PRO A 105 -29.97 13.17 -18.59
CA PRO A 105 -29.28 13.89 -19.69
C PRO A 105 -29.43 15.41 -19.65
N ARG A 106 -30.44 15.91 -18.93
CA ARG A 106 -30.71 17.36 -18.76
C ARG A 106 -30.23 17.87 -17.40
N GLY A 107 -29.50 17.06 -16.63
CA GLY A 107 -28.97 17.42 -15.34
C GLY A 107 -27.97 18.59 -15.46
N GLY A 108 -28.24 19.68 -14.73
CA GLY A 108 -27.31 20.81 -14.67
C GLY A 108 -26.14 20.56 -13.71
N PRO A 109 -25.18 21.51 -13.62
CA PRO A 109 -23.99 21.37 -12.77
C PRO A 109 -24.27 21.00 -11.31
N LEU A 110 -25.38 21.50 -10.77
CA LEU A 110 -25.80 21.20 -9.39
C LEU A 110 -26.19 19.73 -9.20
N TYR A 111 -26.81 19.11 -10.20
CA TYR A 111 -27.14 17.69 -10.18
C TYR A 111 -25.88 16.83 -10.11
N TYR A 112 -24.89 17.09 -10.96
CA TYR A 112 -23.62 16.39 -10.96
C TYR A 112 -22.85 16.59 -9.66
N ALA A 113 -22.81 17.83 -9.13
CA ALA A 113 -22.17 18.12 -7.85
C ALA A 113 -22.78 17.32 -6.70
N ARG A 114 -24.12 17.20 -6.64
CA ARG A 114 -24.81 16.39 -5.62
C ARG A 114 -24.50 14.90 -5.76
N THR A 115 -24.51 14.36 -6.99
CA THR A 115 -24.19 12.95 -7.27
C THR A 115 -22.76 12.62 -6.82
N ILE A 116 -21.80 13.47 -7.16
CA ILE A 116 -20.38 13.29 -6.76
C ILE A 116 -20.25 13.38 -5.24
N SER A 117 -20.90 14.36 -4.60
CA SER A 117 -20.82 14.55 -3.15
C SER A 117 -21.42 13.38 -2.37
N ALA A 118 -22.39 12.68 -2.93
CA ALA A 118 -22.95 11.47 -2.32
C ALA A 118 -22.06 10.23 -2.56
N TRP A 119 -21.47 10.11 -3.76
CA TRP A 119 -20.67 8.96 -4.15
C TRP A 119 -19.26 8.93 -3.54
N ALA A 120 -18.55 10.06 -3.50
CA ALA A 120 -17.15 10.11 -3.10
C ALA A 120 -16.87 9.60 -1.68
N PRO A 121 -17.68 9.94 -0.64
CA PRO A 121 -17.51 9.39 0.70
C PRO A 121 -17.64 7.87 0.72
N THR A 122 -18.63 7.30 -0.01
CA THR A 122 -18.85 5.86 -0.10
C THR A 122 -17.65 5.15 -0.75
N TYR A 123 -17.10 5.73 -1.83
CA TYR A 123 -15.87 5.21 -2.45
C TYR A 123 -14.73 5.15 -1.45
N TRP A 124 -14.46 6.22 -0.70
CA TRP A 124 -13.36 6.27 0.25
C TRP A 124 -13.56 5.37 1.46
N GLN A 125 -14.80 5.19 1.92
CA GLN A 125 -15.12 4.33 3.05
C GLN A 125 -14.65 2.89 2.84
N TRP A 126 -14.78 2.34 1.63
CA TRP A 126 -14.33 0.98 1.34
C TRP A 126 -12.90 0.92 0.77
N LYS A 127 -12.45 1.96 0.08
CA LYS A 127 -11.14 1.95 -0.59
C LYS A 127 -10.00 2.28 0.36
N TYR A 128 -10.19 3.23 1.26
CA TYR A 128 -9.14 3.68 2.16
C TYR A 128 -8.56 2.56 3.06
N PRO A 129 -9.36 1.68 3.69
CA PRO A 129 -8.82 0.57 4.46
C PRO A 129 -7.96 -0.39 3.64
N GLN A 130 -8.32 -0.67 2.39
CA GLN A 130 -7.53 -1.53 1.51
C GLN A 130 -6.16 -0.91 1.18
N ILE A 131 -6.15 0.39 0.89
CA ILE A 131 -4.94 1.14 0.58
C ILE A 131 -3.98 1.16 1.77
N THR A 132 -4.50 1.46 2.95
CA THR A 132 -3.69 1.49 4.18
C THR A 132 -3.16 0.12 4.55
N GLN A 133 -3.94 -0.93 4.37
CA GLN A 133 -3.49 -2.31 4.57
C GLN A 133 -2.34 -2.68 3.62
N VAL A 134 -2.45 -2.36 2.34
CA VAL A 134 -1.37 -2.62 1.36
C VAL A 134 -0.11 -1.83 1.73
N ALA A 135 -0.25 -0.56 2.11
CA ALA A 135 0.88 0.26 2.54
C ALA A 135 1.58 -0.30 3.77
N GLU A 136 0.82 -0.77 4.75
CA GLU A 136 1.32 -1.41 5.96
C GLU A 136 2.08 -2.70 5.64
N LEU A 137 1.47 -3.63 4.89
CA LEU A 137 2.07 -4.92 4.56
C LEU A 137 3.34 -4.77 3.72
N THR A 138 3.35 -3.82 2.78
CA THR A 138 4.53 -3.52 1.98
C THR A 138 5.67 -2.99 2.85
N ALA A 139 5.38 -2.11 3.79
CA ALA A 139 6.39 -1.56 4.71
C ALA A 139 6.94 -2.63 5.66
N ARG A 140 6.09 -3.54 6.16
CA ARG A 140 6.53 -4.69 6.97
C ARG A 140 7.44 -5.62 6.17
N ALA A 141 7.08 -5.95 4.92
CA ALA A 141 7.91 -6.79 4.07
C ALA A 141 9.29 -6.15 3.80
N MET A 142 9.33 -4.83 3.59
CA MET A 142 10.60 -4.09 3.48
C MET A 142 11.42 -4.19 4.75
N ALA A 143 10.81 -3.98 5.92
CA ALA A 143 11.50 -4.06 7.21
C ALA A 143 12.10 -5.45 7.45
N GLN A 144 11.38 -6.52 7.14
CA GLN A 144 11.90 -7.89 7.20
C GLN A 144 13.13 -8.06 6.31
N GLN A 145 13.04 -7.63 5.05
CA GLN A 145 14.16 -7.71 4.11
C GLN A 145 15.38 -6.95 4.61
N ASP A 146 15.19 -5.70 5.02
CA ASP A 146 16.28 -4.83 5.46
C ASP A 146 16.92 -5.38 6.72
N PHE A 147 16.13 -5.79 7.70
CA PHE A 147 16.65 -6.35 8.94
C PHE A 147 17.58 -7.56 8.69
N TYR A 148 17.11 -8.54 7.92
CA TYR A 148 17.90 -9.77 7.70
C TYR A 148 18.98 -9.62 6.65
N ARG A 149 18.81 -8.72 5.67
CA ARG A 149 19.87 -8.42 4.70
C ARG A 149 21.08 -7.82 5.37
N ILE A 150 20.86 -6.92 6.33
CA ILE A 150 21.94 -6.19 7.00
C ILE A 150 22.52 -7.00 8.16
N ASN A 151 21.67 -7.69 8.95
CA ASN A 151 22.08 -8.45 10.12
C ASN A 151 22.47 -9.92 9.82
N GLY A 152 22.35 -10.37 8.58
CA GLY A 152 22.69 -11.71 8.14
C GLY A 152 21.47 -12.59 7.86
N ALA A 153 21.34 -13.00 6.61
CA ALA A 153 20.19 -13.81 6.10
C ALA A 153 20.23 -15.30 6.53
N ALA A 154 21.35 -15.76 7.11
CA ALA A 154 21.53 -17.17 7.50
C ALA A 154 20.80 -17.55 8.79
N LEU A 155 20.08 -16.63 9.42
CA LEU A 155 19.58 -16.75 10.79
C LEU A 155 18.30 -17.57 10.95
N GLY A 156 17.73 -18.14 9.87
CA GLY A 156 16.49 -18.88 10.08
C GLY A 156 15.81 -19.41 8.82
N SER A 157 14.54 -19.73 8.99
CA SER A 157 13.61 -20.14 7.94
C SER A 157 12.37 -19.25 7.96
N ALA A 158 11.60 -19.25 6.88
CA ALA A 158 10.35 -18.53 6.77
C ALA A 158 9.26 -19.42 6.17
N LYS A 159 8.02 -19.20 6.56
CA LYS A 159 6.85 -19.84 5.97
C LYS A 159 5.79 -18.80 5.67
N LEU A 160 4.97 -19.09 4.66
CA LEU A 160 3.80 -18.29 4.37
C LEU A 160 2.58 -18.93 5.03
N GLU A 161 1.89 -18.18 5.90
CA GLU A 161 0.70 -18.72 6.56
C GLU A 161 -0.54 -18.58 5.68
N PRO A 162 -1.45 -19.57 5.71
CA PRO A 162 -2.73 -19.47 5.04
C PRO A 162 -3.53 -18.26 5.54
N GLN A 163 -4.14 -17.54 4.61
CA GLN A 163 -5.07 -16.45 4.87
C GLN A 163 -6.39 -16.71 4.13
N SER A 164 -7.43 -15.97 4.46
CA SER A 164 -8.77 -16.17 3.88
C SER A 164 -8.84 -15.95 2.37
N ALA A 165 -7.96 -15.12 1.81
CA ALA A 165 -7.90 -14.84 0.37
C ALA A 165 -6.56 -15.35 -0.19
N VAL A 166 -6.58 -16.45 -0.93
CA VAL A 166 -5.36 -17.10 -1.41
C VAL A 166 -5.35 -17.13 -2.94
N CYS A 167 -4.33 -16.53 -3.53
CA CYS A 167 -4.08 -16.64 -4.96
C CYS A 167 -3.19 -17.86 -5.29
N PRO A 168 -3.13 -18.32 -6.57
CA PRO A 168 -2.29 -19.45 -6.97
C PRO A 168 -0.82 -19.31 -6.58
N VAL A 169 -0.26 -18.09 -6.62
CA VAL A 169 1.12 -17.82 -6.22
C VAL A 169 1.31 -18.10 -4.73
N CYS A 170 0.42 -17.55 -3.89
CA CYS A 170 0.45 -17.77 -2.44
C CYS A 170 0.26 -19.25 -2.08
N LEU A 171 -0.68 -19.95 -2.75
CA LEU A 171 -0.88 -21.40 -2.58
C LEU A 171 0.39 -22.17 -2.87
N GLY A 172 1.10 -21.84 -3.95
CA GLY A 172 2.37 -22.47 -4.28
C GLY A 172 3.43 -22.28 -3.19
N TRP A 173 3.49 -21.12 -2.54
CA TRP A 173 4.42 -20.87 -1.44
C TRP A 173 3.99 -21.57 -0.14
N ILE A 174 2.70 -21.55 0.19
CA ILE A 174 2.14 -22.25 1.35
C ILE A 174 2.40 -23.76 1.25
N ALA A 175 2.21 -24.35 0.08
CA ALA A 175 2.44 -25.77 -0.16
C ALA A 175 3.93 -26.19 0.00
N ARG A 176 4.87 -25.27 -0.19
CA ARG A 176 6.31 -25.54 0.07
C ARG A 176 6.65 -25.61 1.56
N GLY A 177 5.78 -25.12 2.43
CA GLY A 177 6.05 -25.06 3.86
C GLY A 177 7.18 -24.09 4.23
N ALA A 178 8.04 -24.48 5.17
CA ALA A 178 9.18 -23.67 5.57
C ALA A 178 10.27 -23.66 4.50
N VAL A 179 10.74 -22.48 4.13
CA VAL A 179 11.84 -22.27 3.18
C VAL A 179 13.02 -21.58 3.86
N PRO A 180 14.26 -21.76 3.34
CA PRO A 180 15.41 -20.99 3.85
C PRO A 180 15.15 -19.48 3.78
N LEU A 181 15.59 -18.75 4.79
CA LEU A 181 15.35 -17.31 4.89
C LEU A 181 15.81 -16.53 3.64
N ARG A 182 16.97 -16.90 3.07
CA ARG A 182 17.47 -16.31 1.82
C ARG A 182 16.45 -16.42 0.66
N VAL A 183 15.67 -17.50 0.60
CA VAL A 183 14.65 -17.71 -0.44
C VAL A 183 13.45 -16.78 -0.19
N ALA A 184 13.02 -16.63 1.06
CA ALA A 184 11.96 -15.71 1.44
C ALA A 184 12.34 -14.25 1.17
N LEU A 185 13.58 -13.86 1.48
CA LEU A 185 14.07 -12.48 1.25
C LEU A 185 14.21 -12.14 -0.24
N SER A 186 14.51 -13.13 -1.09
CA SER A 186 14.53 -12.96 -2.56
C SER A 186 13.13 -12.90 -3.18
N ASN A 187 12.12 -13.34 -2.42
CA ASN A 187 10.73 -13.38 -2.85
C ASN A 187 9.89 -12.73 -1.73
N PRO A 188 9.90 -11.40 -1.62
CA PRO A 188 9.17 -10.72 -0.56
C PRO A 188 7.69 -11.13 -0.58
N GLY A 189 7.10 -11.31 0.58
CA GLY A 189 5.65 -11.44 0.70
C GLY A 189 4.93 -10.27 0.01
N ASN A 190 3.62 -10.31 -0.05
CA ASN A 190 2.85 -9.30 -0.79
C ASN A 190 3.10 -9.38 -2.31
N PHE A 191 2.91 -10.57 -2.88
CA PHE A 191 3.25 -10.93 -4.26
C PHE A 191 2.45 -10.18 -5.35
N HIS A 192 1.35 -9.54 -4.98
CA HIS A 192 0.48 -8.76 -5.88
C HIS A 192 -0.30 -7.71 -5.07
N PRO A 193 -0.89 -6.71 -5.71
CA PRO A 193 -1.76 -5.73 -5.04
C PRO A 193 -2.86 -6.44 -4.22
N ASN A 194 -3.07 -5.98 -2.99
CA ASN A 194 -4.00 -6.56 -2.00
C ASN A 194 -3.64 -7.99 -1.52
N CYS A 195 -2.41 -8.44 -1.69
CA CYS A 195 -1.95 -9.68 -1.10
C CYS A 195 -1.82 -9.52 0.43
N PRO A 196 -2.52 -10.30 1.26
CA PRO A 196 -2.44 -10.18 2.71
C PRO A 196 -1.24 -10.90 3.32
N HIS A 197 -0.45 -11.61 2.50
CA HIS A 197 0.60 -12.49 2.99
C HIS A 197 1.92 -11.77 3.15
N ILE A 198 2.54 -11.97 4.31
CA ILE A 198 3.94 -11.69 4.59
C ILE A 198 4.60 -12.95 5.13
N TRP A 199 5.92 -13.03 5.09
CA TRP A 199 6.64 -14.16 5.65
C TRP A 199 6.57 -14.14 7.17
N GLN A 200 6.22 -15.29 7.74
CA GLN A 200 6.47 -15.58 9.15
C GLN A 200 7.85 -16.17 9.29
N ILE A 201 8.72 -15.46 9.98
CA ILE A 201 10.13 -15.80 10.10
C ILE A 201 10.38 -16.45 11.44
N THR A 202 10.98 -17.64 11.39
CA THR A 202 11.56 -18.31 12.55
C THR A 202 13.06 -18.10 12.49
N ALA A 203 13.56 -17.20 13.30
CA ALA A 203 14.97 -16.83 13.34
C ALA A 203 15.73 -17.64 14.41
N LYS A 204 17.03 -17.81 14.22
CA LYS A 204 17.93 -18.27 15.28
C LYS A 204 18.17 -17.12 16.26
N HIS A 205 18.19 -17.44 17.54
CA HIS A 205 18.53 -16.45 18.56
C HIS A 205 19.99 -16.02 18.43
N VAL A 206 20.21 -14.74 18.58
CA VAL A 206 21.53 -14.11 18.70
C VAL A 206 21.92 -14.10 20.16
N ALA A 207 23.20 -14.22 20.46
CA ALA A 207 23.67 -14.06 21.83
C ALA A 207 23.35 -12.65 22.36
N LYS A 208 23.05 -12.50 23.66
CA LYS A 208 22.62 -11.20 24.22
C LYS A 208 23.67 -10.12 24.05
N GLU A 209 24.94 -10.49 24.10
CA GLU A 209 26.09 -9.61 23.87
C GLU A 209 26.13 -9.06 22.44
N ASP A 210 25.61 -9.81 21.45
CA ASP A 210 25.59 -9.40 20.05
C ASP A 210 24.38 -8.53 19.68
N CYS A 211 23.36 -8.45 20.58
CA CYS A 211 22.18 -7.59 20.32
C CYS A 211 22.55 -6.12 20.06
N PRO A 212 23.57 -5.50 20.70
CA PRO A 212 24.01 -4.15 20.41
C PRO A 212 24.50 -3.94 18.99
N LEU A 213 24.96 -4.99 18.32
CA LEU A 213 25.54 -4.97 16.99
C LEU A 213 24.47 -5.09 15.88
N LEU A 214 23.22 -5.42 16.24
CA LEU A 214 22.15 -5.53 15.28
C LEU A 214 21.73 -4.16 14.77
N TRP A 215 21.60 -4.06 13.45
CA TRP A 215 21.02 -2.87 12.84
C TRP A 215 19.51 -2.80 13.14
N MET A 216 19.07 -1.66 13.63
CA MET A 216 17.70 -1.40 14.05
C MET A 216 17.11 -0.16 13.37
N GLY A 217 17.58 0.18 12.17
CA GLY A 217 17.08 1.33 11.43
C GLY A 217 17.70 2.66 11.85
N SER A 218 18.91 2.63 12.41
CA SER A 218 19.69 3.84 12.74
C SER A 218 20.25 4.53 11.52
#